data_8a009824ef0f8217dca92d63a436b346
#
_entry.id   8a009824ef0f8217dca92d63a436b346
#
_cell.length_a   1.000
_cell.length_b   1.000
_cell.length_c   1.000
_cell.angle_alpha   90.00
_cell.angle_beta   90.00
_cell.angle_gamma   90.00
#
_symmetry.space_group_name_H-M   'P 1'
#
loop_
_entity.id
_entity.type
_entity.pdbx_description
1 polymer ?
#
loop_
_entity_poly.entity_id
_entity_poly.type
_entity_poly.pdbx_seq_one_letter_code
_entity_poly.pdbx_strand_id
1 'polypeptide(L)'
;EAEQTERNTRLSERVNAMRRKALRELQGEVKGELKRLRDEEQKAFEATDTYKAWDKIHNGAVVGGKKVFFKLSMGELLALGFTKRQVEELHKAGLAVKQPRKGGLPIDDLAAGLNYPDAKTMVEDLLNNLKPKDIINQRADDRFVRENPELATPQQVQDAAGAAMFNDAKIKVLTAELKAFLRMARKQNVAVNNEQMAVLAEEAVSKMKYSDIKPSKYITEANRAKREARQLW
;
A
#
# COMPACT_ATOMS: atom_id res chain seq x y z
N GLU A 1 4.18 -9.56 -48.06
CA GLU A 1 3.31 -10.05 -46.97
C GLU A 1 4.09 -10.64 -45.78
N ALA A 2 5.05 -11.57 -46.03
CA ALA A 2 5.83 -12.20 -44.97
C ALA A 2 6.64 -11.19 -44.11
N GLU A 3 7.28 -10.22 -44.73
CA GLU A 3 8.07 -9.18 -44.05
C GLU A 3 7.20 -8.24 -43.20
N GLN A 4 5.97 -7.98 -43.66
CA GLN A 4 5.01 -7.15 -42.92
C GLN A 4 4.44 -7.90 -41.69
N THR A 5 4.23 -9.20 -41.84
CA THR A 5 3.81 -10.09 -40.74
C THR A 5 4.90 -10.19 -39.67
N GLU A 6 6.16 -10.34 -40.08
CA GLU A 6 7.31 -10.38 -39.14
C GLU A 6 7.49 -9.05 -38.40
N ARG A 7 7.34 -7.91 -39.10
CA ARG A 7 7.34 -6.58 -38.48
C ARG A 7 6.24 -6.42 -37.44
N ASN A 8 5.02 -6.84 -37.77
CA ASN A 8 3.86 -6.75 -36.85
C ASN A 8 4.07 -7.64 -35.61
N THR A 9 4.63 -8.84 -35.81
CA THR A 9 4.93 -9.76 -34.69
C THR A 9 5.98 -9.15 -33.75
N ARG A 10 7.08 -8.64 -34.29
CA ARG A 10 8.12 -7.97 -33.49
C ARG A 10 7.59 -6.74 -32.75
N LEU A 11 6.70 -5.96 -33.39
CA LEU A 11 6.06 -4.82 -32.75
C LEU A 11 5.17 -5.26 -31.58
N SER A 12 4.35 -6.27 -31.80
CA SER A 12 3.48 -6.85 -30.77
C SER A 12 4.26 -7.38 -29.56
N GLU A 13 5.33 -8.11 -29.80
CA GLU A 13 6.22 -8.61 -28.73
C GLU A 13 6.83 -7.46 -27.90
N ARG A 14 7.29 -6.40 -28.57
CA ARG A 14 7.84 -5.21 -27.89
C ARG A 14 6.79 -4.50 -27.04
N VAL A 15 5.59 -4.28 -27.58
CA VAL A 15 4.47 -3.65 -26.83
C VAL A 15 4.13 -4.51 -25.61
N ASN A 16 4.05 -5.82 -25.75
CA ASN A 16 3.78 -6.73 -24.64
C ASN A 16 4.90 -6.73 -23.58
N ALA A 17 6.16 -6.62 -24.00
CA ALA A 17 7.30 -6.49 -23.08
C ALA A 17 7.23 -5.18 -22.28
N MET A 18 6.88 -4.08 -22.94
CA MET A 18 6.69 -2.77 -22.27
C MET A 18 5.53 -2.79 -21.28
N ARG A 19 4.39 -3.38 -21.69
CA ARG A 19 3.23 -3.54 -20.80
C ARG A 19 3.58 -4.33 -19.54
N ARG A 20 4.32 -5.44 -19.70
CA ARG A 20 4.81 -6.23 -18.55
C ARG A 20 5.78 -5.46 -17.66
N LYS A 21 6.60 -4.58 -18.23
CA LYS A 21 7.51 -3.72 -17.46
C LYS A 21 6.73 -2.70 -16.65
N ALA A 22 5.83 -1.95 -17.29
CA ALA A 22 4.99 -0.95 -16.64
C ALA A 22 4.15 -1.56 -15.50
N LEU A 23 3.58 -2.74 -15.73
CA LEU A 23 2.81 -3.46 -14.70
C LEU A 23 3.67 -3.83 -13.49
N ARG A 24 4.89 -4.35 -13.69
CA ARG A 24 5.81 -4.69 -12.59
C ARG A 24 6.23 -3.47 -11.78
N GLU A 25 6.50 -2.36 -12.44
CA GLU A 25 6.86 -1.11 -11.79
C GLU A 25 5.71 -0.59 -10.92
N LEU A 26 4.49 -0.55 -11.47
CA LEU A 26 3.31 -0.12 -10.72
C LEU A 26 2.98 -1.06 -9.54
N GLN A 27 3.10 -2.38 -9.73
CA GLN A 27 2.94 -3.34 -8.64
C GLN A 27 3.98 -3.13 -7.53
N GLY A 28 5.21 -2.75 -7.89
CA GLY A 28 6.25 -2.38 -6.94
C GLY A 28 5.89 -1.14 -6.13
N GLU A 29 5.33 -0.11 -6.78
CA GLU A 29 4.86 1.12 -6.12
C GLU A 29 3.68 0.84 -5.19
N VAL A 30 2.68 0.08 -5.64
CA VAL A 30 1.54 -0.36 -4.80
C VAL A 30 2.02 -1.09 -3.54
N LYS A 31 2.97 -2.02 -3.71
CA LYS A 31 3.55 -2.75 -2.57
C LYS A 31 4.31 -1.83 -1.61
N GLY A 32 5.05 -0.86 -2.14
CA GLY A 32 5.76 0.15 -1.36
C GLY A 32 4.81 1.03 -0.55
N GLU A 33 3.73 1.47 -1.17
CA GLU A 33 2.71 2.30 -0.53
C GLU A 33 1.95 1.54 0.56
N LEU A 34 1.53 0.31 0.29
CA LEU A 34 0.91 -0.56 1.30
C LEU A 34 1.83 -0.80 2.50
N LYS A 35 3.13 -0.98 2.27
CA LYS A 35 4.10 -1.11 3.36
C LYS A 35 4.15 0.18 4.20
N ARG A 36 4.23 1.34 3.55
CA ARG A 36 4.23 2.64 4.24
C ARG A 36 2.97 2.82 5.10
N LEU A 37 1.80 2.52 4.53
CA LEU A 37 0.54 2.61 5.25
C LEU A 37 0.48 1.65 6.45
N ARG A 38 0.98 0.42 6.29
CA ARG A 38 1.07 -0.53 7.41
C ARG A 38 1.99 -0.05 8.52
N ASP A 39 3.12 0.54 8.18
CA ASP A 39 4.06 1.12 9.16
C ASP A 39 3.43 2.31 9.90
N GLU A 40 2.62 3.14 9.22
CA GLU A 40 1.88 4.25 9.81
C GLU A 40 0.75 3.75 10.73
N GLU A 41 -0.07 2.82 10.24
CA GLU A 41 -1.17 2.23 11.03
C GLU A 41 -0.64 1.45 12.24
N GLN A 42 0.51 0.78 12.09
CA GLN A 42 1.17 0.12 13.22
C GLN A 42 1.55 1.12 14.30
N LYS A 43 2.21 2.22 13.96
CA LYS A 43 2.59 3.27 14.92
C LYS A 43 1.37 3.90 15.58
N ALA A 44 0.32 4.16 14.80
CA ALA A 44 -0.92 4.71 15.34
C ALA A 44 -1.61 3.73 16.31
N PHE A 45 -1.61 2.43 15.98
CA PHE A 45 -2.20 1.39 16.83
C PHE A 45 -1.36 1.17 18.10
N GLU A 46 -0.03 1.14 17.99
CA GLU A 46 0.89 1.00 19.12
C GLU A 46 0.76 2.13 20.16
N ALA A 47 0.32 3.31 19.73
CA ALA A 47 0.06 4.42 20.63
C ALA A 47 -1.23 4.27 21.46
N THR A 48 -2.15 3.38 21.08
CA THR A 48 -3.43 3.17 21.78
C THR A 48 -3.26 2.43 23.11
N ASP A 49 -4.15 2.71 24.05
CA ASP A 49 -4.15 2.01 25.34
C ASP A 49 -4.49 0.52 25.19
N THR A 50 -5.30 0.18 24.20
CA THR A 50 -5.62 -1.21 23.82
C THR A 50 -4.36 -1.99 23.43
N TYR A 51 -3.49 -1.41 22.60
CA TYR A 51 -2.23 -2.08 22.23
C TYR A 51 -1.29 -2.18 23.43
N LYS A 52 -1.17 -1.15 24.24
CA LYS A 52 -0.34 -1.16 25.46
C LYS A 52 -0.81 -2.25 26.44
N ALA A 53 -2.13 -2.43 26.57
CA ALA A 53 -2.71 -3.51 27.36
C ALA A 53 -2.37 -4.87 26.76
N TRP A 54 -2.59 -5.03 25.47
CA TRP A 54 -2.28 -6.26 24.74
C TRP A 54 -0.79 -6.62 24.87
N ASP A 55 0.10 -5.68 24.63
CA ASP A 55 1.54 -5.87 24.69
C ASP A 55 2.00 -6.26 26.10
N LYS A 56 1.56 -5.54 27.13
CA LYS A 56 1.90 -5.81 28.51
C LYS A 56 1.40 -7.19 28.99
N ILE A 57 0.20 -7.59 28.57
CA ILE A 57 -0.36 -8.89 28.90
C ILE A 57 0.31 -10.00 28.08
N HIS A 58 0.52 -9.78 26.77
CA HIS A 58 1.07 -10.79 25.89
C HIS A 58 2.57 -10.98 26.10
N ASN A 59 3.35 -9.91 26.09
CA ASN A 59 4.79 -9.91 26.13
C ASN A 59 5.38 -9.72 27.54
N GLY A 60 4.57 -9.22 28.49
CA GLY A 60 5.03 -8.89 29.83
C GLY A 60 5.75 -7.53 29.88
N ALA A 61 6.11 -7.10 31.08
CA ALA A 61 6.89 -5.88 31.29
C ALA A 61 8.09 -6.15 32.20
N VAL A 62 9.12 -5.29 32.10
CA VAL A 62 10.29 -5.36 32.98
C VAL A 62 9.99 -4.55 34.23
N VAL A 63 9.93 -5.23 35.37
CA VAL A 63 9.73 -4.63 36.70
C VAL A 63 10.91 -5.01 37.57
N GLY A 64 11.63 -3.98 38.08
CA GLY A 64 12.82 -4.22 38.93
C GLY A 64 13.90 -5.06 38.25
N GLY A 65 14.10 -4.94 36.93
CA GLY A 65 15.09 -5.68 36.14
C GLY A 65 14.69 -7.13 35.80
N LYS A 66 13.47 -7.56 36.18
CA LYS A 66 12.95 -8.90 35.89
C LYS A 66 11.73 -8.80 34.97
N LYS A 67 11.64 -9.74 34.01
CA LYS A 67 10.48 -9.82 33.11
C LYS A 67 9.31 -10.46 33.85
N VAL A 68 8.21 -9.75 34.00
CA VAL A 68 6.97 -10.18 34.63
C VAL A 68 5.88 -10.29 33.58
N PHE A 69 5.10 -11.38 33.62
CA PHE A 69 3.98 -11.60 32.71
C PHE A 69 2.67 -11.38 33.46
N PHE A 70 1.79 -10.57 32.87
CA PHE A 70 0.51 -10.18 33.43
C PHE A 70 -0.65 -10.94 32.77
N LYS A 71 -0.53 -12.26 32.62
CA LYS A 71 -1.56 -13.09 31.99
C LYS A 71 -2.85 -13.07 32.82
N LEU A 72 -3.99 -12.93 32.10
CA LEU A 72 -5.30 -12.94 32.72
C LEU A 72 -5.68 -14.33 33.23
N SER A 73 -6.35 -14.38 34.38
CA SER A 73 -6.86 -15.64 34.93
C SER A 73 -8.18 -16.02 34.25
N MET A 74 -8.26 -17.24 33.70
CA MET A 74 -9.52 -17.75 33.13
C MET A 74 -10.66 -17.79 34.18
N GLY A 75 -10.34 -18.04 35.45
CA GLY A 75 -11.32 -18.03 36.54
C GLY A 75 -11.90 -16.64 36.81
N GLU A 76 -11.03 -15.61 36.87
CA GLU A 76 -11.45 -14.21 37.03
C GLU A 76 -12.31 -13.72 35.85
N LEU A 77 -11.92 -14.08 34.61
CA LEU A 77 -12.66 -13.75 33.41
C LEU A 77 -14.09 -14.34 33.43
N LEU A 78 -14.24 -15.58 33.86
CA LEU A 78 -15.55 -16.21 34.03
C LEU A 78 -16.36 -15.53 35.15
N ALA A 79 -15.73 -15.12 36.24
CA ALA A 79 -16.37 -14.38 37.32
C ALA A 79 -16.85 -12.99 36.90
N LEU A 80 -16.15 -12.33 35.97
CA LEU A 80 -16.56 -11.07 35.33
C LEU A 80 -17.73 -11.23 34.34
N GLY A 81 -18.17 -12.47 34.06
CA GLY A 81 -19.33 -12.76 33.22
C GLY A 81 -18.99 -13.03 31.77
N PHE A 82 -17.71 -13.19 31.41
CA PHE A 82 -17.33 -13.59 30.05
C PHE A 82 -17.69 -15.06 29.80
N THR A 83 -18.11 -15.36 28.55
CA THR A 83 -18.45 -16.72 28.16
C THR A 83 -17.20 -17.60 28.03
N LYS A 84 -17.38 -18.92 28.23
CA LYS A 84 -16.28 -19.89 28.03
C LYS A 84 -15.57 -19.72 26.65
N ARG A 85 -16.35 -19.41 25.61
CA ARG A 85 -15.82 -19.19 24.25
C ARG A 85 -14.89 -17.99 24.22
N GLN A 86 -15.29 -16.84 24.76
CA GLN A 86 -14.48 -15.62 24.81
C GLN A 86 -13.18 -15.85 25.62
N VAL A 87 -13.30 -16.54 26.77
CA VAL A 87 -12.13 -16.89 27.59
C VAL A 87 -11.17 -17.82 26.84
N GLU A 88 -11.68 -18.77 26.06
CA GLU A 88 -10.85 -19.62 25.22
C GLU A 88 -10.19 -18.85 24.07
N GLU A 89 -10.85 -17.87 23.48
CA GLU A 89 -10.29 -17.00 22.45
C GLU A 89 -9.10 -16.19 23.01
N LEU A 90 -9.24 -15.61 24.20
CA LEU A 90 -8.14 -14.95 24.92
C LEU A 90 -6.99 -15.90 25.25
N HIS A 91 -7.31 -17.14 25.65
CA HIS A 91 -6.31 -18.15 25.93
C HIS A 91 -5.52 -18.55 24.67
N LYS A 92 -6.22 -18.78 23.55
CA LYS A 92 -5.58 -19.07 22.25
C LYS A 92 -4.72 -17.91 21.75
N ALA A 93 -5.12 -16.68 22.03
CA ALA A 93 -4.33 -15.48 21.74
C ALA A 93 -3.12 -15.29 22.71
N GLY A 94 -2.96 -16.18 23.70
CA GLY A 94 -1.86 -16.10 24.66
C GLY A 94 -2.02 -15.00 25.72
N LEU A 95 -3.23 -14.44 25.87
CA LEU A 95 -3.52 -13.38 26.84
C LEU A 95 -4.00 -13.95 28.19
N ALA A 96 -4.64 -15.13 28.18
CA ALA A 96 -5.17 -15.76 29.39
C ALA A 96 -4.50 -17.12 29.69
N VAL A 97 -4.49 -17.50 30.96
CA VAL A 97 -3.97 -18.77 31.46
C VAL A 97 -4.91 -19.41 32.47
N LYS A 98 -4.91 -20.74 32.57
CA LYS A 98 -5.79 -21.49 33.50
C LYS A 98 -5.47 -21.13 34.95
N GLN A 99 -4.20 -21.05 35.30
CA GLN A 99 -3.73 -20.65 36.63
C GLN A 99 -2.66 -19.59 36.48
N PRO A 100 -2.90 -18.36 36.95
CA PRO A 100 -1.86 -17.33 36.97
C PRO A 100 -0.73 -17.75 37.91
N ARG A 101 0.49 -17.33 37.60
CA ARG A 101 1.65 -17.56 38.49
C ARG A 101 1.39 -16.85 39.83
N LYS A 102 1.86 -17.44 40.93
CA LYS A 102 1.83 -16.79 42.26
C LYS A 102 2.46 -15.39 42.15
N GLY A 103 1.72 -14.36 42.57
CA GLY A 103 2.15 -12.95 42.47
C GLY A 103 1.66 -12.22 41.21
N GLY A 104 0.70 -12.76 40.46
CA GLY A 104 0.01 -12.02 39.40
C GLY A 104 -0.82 -10.87 40.01
N LEU A 105 -0.90 -9.74 39.28
CA LEU A 105 -1.79 -8.64 39.67
C LEU A 105 -3.24 -9.05 39.44
N PRO A 106 -4.17 -8.69 40.34
CA PRO A 106 -5.61 -8.79 40.09
C PRO A 106 -5.98 -8.05 38.80
N ILE A 107 -6.97 -8.55 38.09
CA ILE A 107 -7.35 -7.99 36.78
C ILE A 107 -7.79 -6.52 36.89
N ASP A 108 -8.41 -6.14 38.00
CA ASP A 108 -8.84 -4.75 38.28
C ASP A 108 -7.63 -3.81 38.46
N ASP A 109 -6.60 -4.25 39.19
CA ASP A 109 -5.35 -3.48 39.36
C ASP A 109 -4.61 -3.32 38.03
N LEU A 110 -4.66 -4.35 37.19
CA LEU A 110 -4.08 -4.31 35.85
C LEU A 110 -4.83 -3.31 34.96
N ALA A 111 -6.18 -3.32 35.01
CA ALA A 111 -7.01 -2.39 34.26
C ALA A 111 -6.75 -0.93 34.68
N ALA A 112 -6.73 -0.67 35.98
CA ALA A 112 -6.43 0.65 36.53
C ALA A 112 -5.01 1.12 36.12
N GLY A 113 -4.02 0.24 36.16
CA GLY A 113 -2.65 0.55 35.75
C GLY A 113 -2.46 0.73 34.23
N LEU A 114 -3.50 0.51 33.43
CA LEU A 114 -3.56 0.67 31.97
C LEU A 114 -4.56 1.75 31.54
N ASN A 115 -5.02 2.59 32.46
CA ASN A 115 -5.99 3.68 32.25
C ASN A 115 -7.39 3.22 31.79
N TYR A 116 -7.78 1.99 32.10
CA TYR A 116 -9.13 1.53 31.85
C TYR A 116 -10.04 1.84 33.06
N PRO A 117 -11.31 2.17 32.83
CA PRO A 117 -12.25 2.46 33.89
C PRO A 117 -12.56 1.21 34.76
N ASP A 118 -12.53 0.03 34.16
CA ASP A 118 -12.78 -1.26 34.81
C ASP A 118 -12.17 -2.42 33.98
N ALA A 119 -12.06 -3.58 34.63
CA ALA A 119 -11.50 -4.79 34.02
C ALA A 119 -12.35 -5.33 32.86
N LYS A 120 -13.69 -5.15 32.93
CA LYS A 120 -14.60 -5.65 31.89
C LYS A 120 -14.37 -4.91 30.58
N THR A 121 -14.32 -3.57 30.62
CA THR A 121 -14.02 -2.73 29.46
C THR A 121 -12.67 -3.07 28.83
N MET A 122 -11.62 -3.26 29.67
CA MET A 122 -10.31 -3.68 29.18
C MET A 122 -10.37 -5.02 28.44
N VAL A 123 -11.07 -6.01 28.97
CA VAL A 123 -11.18 -7.34 28.37
C VAL A 123 -12.02 -7.32 27.09
N GLU A 124 -13.09 -6.53 27.03
CA GLU A 124 -13.88 -6.33 25.82
C GLU A 124 -13.04 -5.72 24.69
N ASP A 125 -12.23 -4.72 25.00
CA ASP A 125 -11.29 -4.12 24.04
C ASP A 125 -10.25 -5.13 23.56
N LEU A 126 -9.69 -5.95 24.46
CA LEU A 126 -8.76 -7.00 24.10
C LEU A 126 -9.40 -8.06 23.19
N LEU A 127 -10.65 -8.46 23.46
CA LEU A 127 -11.41 -9.40 22.62
C LEU A 127 -11.63 -8.86 21.22
N ASN A 128 -11.91 -7.57 21.07
CA ASN A 128 -12.08 -6.91 19.79
C ASN A 128 -10.76 -6.74 19.02
N ASN A 129 -9.62 -6.86 19.71
CA ASN A 129 -8.28 -6.60 19.18
C ASN A 129 -7.30 -7.78 19.38
N LEU A 130 -7.81 -9.02 19.34
CA LEU A 130 -7.01 -10.24 19.60
C LEU A 130 -5.82 -10.41 18.65
N LYS A 131 -5.94 -9.90 17.43
CA LYS A 131 -4.93 -10.05 16.37
C LYS A 131 -4.48 -8.68 15.84
N PRO A 132 -3.61 -7.97 16.56
CA PRO A 132 -3.14 -6.64 16.16
C PRO A 132 -2.68 -6.54 14.70
N LYS A 133 -1.93 -7.55 14.22
CA LYS A 133 -1.42 -7.57 12.85
C LYS A 133 -2.53 -7.59 11.79
N ASP A 134 -3.59 -8.36 12.03
CA ASP A 134 -4.71 -8.45 11.09
C ASP A 134 -5.45 -7.11 11.02
N ILE A 135 -5.64 -6.47 12.17
CA ILE A 135 -6.29 -5.14 12.27
C ILE A 135 -5.46 -4.08 11.55
N ILE A 136 -4.16 -4.05 11.80
CA ILE A 136 -3.23 -3.11 11.14
C ILE A 136 -3.26 -3.31 9.62
N ASN A 137 -3.18 -4.56 9.15
CA ASN A 137 -3.25 -4.86 7.73
C ASN A 137 -4.58 -4.42 7.13
N GLN A 138 -5.71 -4.75 7.77
CA GLN A 138 -7.03 -4.38 7.30
C GLN A 138 -7.18 -2.85 7.22
N ARG A 139 -6.79 -2.10 8.26
CA ARG A 139 -6.83 -0.63 8.23
C ARG A 139 -5.97 -0.04 7.12
N ALA A 140 -4.78 -0.59 6.92
CA ALA A 140 -3.89 -0.14 5.85
C ALA A 140 -4.46 -0.46 4.47
N ASP A 141 -5.06 -1.64 4.27
CA ASP A 141 -5.68 -2.04 3.01
C ASP A 141 -6.94 -1.18 2.73
N ASP A 142 -7.81 -0.94 3.72
CA ASP A 142 -8.98 -0.06 3.61
C ASP A 142 -8.57 1.39 3.30
N ARG A 143 -7.51 1.86 3.93
CA ARG A 143 -6.96 3.18 3.68
C ARG A 143 -6.36 3.27 2.29
N PHE A 144 -5.63 2.24 1.84
CA PHE A 144 -5.08 2.18 0.48
C PHE A 144 -6.19 2.28 -0.57
N VAL A 145 -7.25 1.48 -0.44
CA VAL A 145 -8.40 1.51 -1.37
C VAL A 145 -9.06 2.88 -1.39
N ARG A 146 -9.23 3.51 -0.24
CA ARG A 146 -9.82 4.86 -0.13
C ARG A 146 -8.93 5.94 -0.75
N GLU A 147 -7.62 5.85 -0.55
CA GLU A 147 -6.65 6.83 -1.06
C GLU A 147 -6.30 6.61 -2.54
N ASN A 148 -6.44 5.37 -3.05
CA ASN A 148 -6.08 4.98 -4.41
C ASN A 148 -7.16 4.11 -5.05
N PRO A 149 -8.39 4.63 -5.23
CA PRO A 149 -9.52 3.84 -5.75
C PRO A 149 -9.24 3.26 -7.14
N GLU A 150 -8.40 3.93 -7.94
CA GLU A 150 -7.99 3.49 -9.27
C GLU A 150 -6.97 2.34 -9.27
N LEU A 151 -6.46 1.95 -8.11
CA LEU A 151 -5.50 0.87 -7.93
C LEU A 151 -6.03 -0.24 -7.00
N ALA A 152 -7.31 -0.16 -6.64
CA ALA A 152 -7.94 -1.06 -5.66
C ALA A 152 -8.03 -2.52 -6.14
N THR A 153 -8.09 -2.73 -7.46
CA THR A 153 -8.20 -4.07 -8.04
C THR A 153 -7.05 -4.38 -8.99
N PRO A 154 -6.69 -5.67 -9.18
CA PRO A 154 -5.67 -6.08 -10.16
C PRO A 154 -5.96 -5.58 -11.58
N GLN A 155 -7.23 -5.51 -11.98
CA GLN A 155 -7.63 -5.01 -13.29
C GLN A 155 -7.33 -3.51 -13.40
N GLN A 156 -7.69 -2.71 -12.40
CA GLN A 156 -7.39 -1.27 -12.37
C GLN A 156 -5.88 -0.99 -12.40
N VAL A 157 -5.07 -1.81 -11.72
CA VAL A 157 -3.59 -1.73 -11.80
C VAL A 157 -3.11 -2.00 -13.23
N GLN A 158 -3.69 -2.99 -13.93
CA GLN A 158 -3.36 -3.26 -15.33
C GLN A 158 -3.75 -2.11 -16.26
N ASP A 159 -4.92 -1.54 -16.05
CA ASP A 159 -5.45 -0.43 -16.86
C ASP A 159 -4.62 0.85 -16.62
N ALA A 160 -4.24 1.13 -15.38
CA ALA A 160 -3.36 2.24 -15.03
C ALA A 160 -1.95 2.09 -15.64
N ALA A 161 -1.39 0.87 -15.64
CA ALA A 161 -0.12 0.58 -16.29
C ALA A 161 -0.20 0.76 -17.82
N GLY A 162 -1.31 0.34 -18.43
CA GLY A 162 -1.60 0.57 -19.83
C GLY A 162 -1.71 2.05 -20.17
N ALA A 163 -2.49 2.81 -19.40
CA ALA A 163 -2.67 4.24 -19.58
C ALA A 163 -1.35 5.03 -19.45
N ALA A 164 -0.50 4.67 -18.47
CA ALA A 164 0.81 5.27 -18.29
C ALA A 164 1.73 5.04 -19.51
N MET A 165 1.71 3.83 -20.07
CA MET A 165 2.48 3.49 -21.26
C MET A 165 2.03 4.30 -22.49
N PHE A 166 0.71 4.42 -22.71
CA PHE A 166 0.17 5.20 -23.83
C PHE A 166 0.43 6.69 -23.67
N ASN A 167 0.34 7.23 -22.46
CA ASN A 167 0.67 8.63 -22.18
C ASN A 167 2.14 8.93 -22.44
N ASP A 168 3.06 8.05 -22.02
CA ASP A 168 4.50 8.22 -22.28
C ASP A 168 4.80 8.14 -23.78
N ALA A 169 4.22 7.20 -24.50
CA ALA A 169 4.36 7.09 -25.94
C ALA A 169 3.83 8.36 -26.64
N LYS A 170 2.64 8.85 -26.26
CA LYS A 170 2.05 10.07 -26.81
C LYS A 170 2.93 11.30 -26.59
N ILE A 171 3.48 11.49 -25.39
CA ILE A 171 4.37 12.62 -25.09
C ILE A 171 5.65 12.53 -25.92
N LYS A 172 6.22 11.34 -26.10
CA LYS A 172 7.41 11.16 -26.95
C LYS A 172 7.14 11.43 -28.40
N VAL A 173 5.97 11.00 -28.91
CA VAL A 173 5.49 11.33 -30.26
C VAL A 173 5.41 12.86 -30.41
N LEU A 174 4.67 13.53 -29.53
CA LEU A 174 4.53 14.99 -29.54
C LEU A 174 5.89 15.71 -29.45
N THR A 175 6.81 15.22 -28.61
CA THR A 175 8.15 15.80 -28.48
C THR A 175 8.97 15.62 -29.76
N ALA A 176 8.85 14.47 -30.42
CA ALA A 176 9.52 14.21 -31.68
C ALA A 176 8.96 15.10 -32.80
N GLU A 177 7.61 15.26 -32.86
CA GLU A 177 6.93 16.19 -33.76
C GLU A 177 7.43 17.62 -33.58
N LEU A 178 7.46 18.09 -32.34
CA LEU A 178 7.94 19.45 -32.04
C LEU A 178 9.40 19.66 -32.43
N LYS A 179 10.27 18.68 -32.17
CA LYS A 179 11.69 18.74 -32.58
C LYS A 179 11.84 18.72 -34.07
N ALA A 180 11.07 17.93 -34.81
CA ALA A 180 11.07 17.89 -36.25
C ALA A 180 10.63 19.23 -36.86
N PHE A 181 9.51 19.79 -36.32
CA PHE A 181 9.02 21.11 -36.68
C PHE A 181 10.08 22.21 -36.47
N LEU A 182 10.70 22.28 -35.31
CA LEU A 182 11.75 23.27 -35.01
C LEU A 182 12.96 23.16 -35.94
N ARG A 183 13.36 21.94 -36.34
CA ARG A 183 14.44 21.72 -37.28
C ARG A 183 14.09 22.21 -38.68
N MET A 184 12.87 21.97 -39.13
CA MET A 184 12.42 22.44 -40.45
C MET A 184 12.21 23.94 -40.49
N ALA A 185 11.59 24.52 -39.48
CA ALA A 185 11.42 25.98 -39.37
C ALA A 185 12.77 26.72 -39.43
N ARG A 186 13.80 26.15 -38.82
CA ARG A 186 15.16 26.68 -38.86
C ARG A 186 15.87 26.52 -40.23
N LYS A 187 15.53 25.46 -40.99
CA LYS A 187 16.18 25.17 -42.27
C LYS A 187 15.60 25.89 -43.48
N GLN A 188 14.28 26.17 -43.45
CA GLN A 188 13.58 26.56 -44.68
C GLN A 188 12.89 27.92 -44.62
N ASN A 189 12.84 28.61 -43.50
CA ASN A 189 12.04 29.86 -43.36
C ASN A 189 10.60 29.78 -43.96
N VAL A 190 10.01 28.56 -43.98
CA VAL A 190 8.71 28.25 -44.60
C VAL A 190 7.76 27.78 -43.51
N ALA A 191 6.51 28.22 -43.59
CA ALA A 191 5.41 27.71 -42.76
C ALA A 191 5.18 26.23 -43.11
N VAL A 192 5.38 25.34 -42.12
CA VAL A 192 5.20 23.89 -42.27
C VAL A 192 3.72 23.56 -42.07
N ASN A 193 3.09 22.83 -43.00
CA ASN A 193 1.71 22.40 -42.86
C ASN A 193 1.59 21.14 -41.99
N ASN A 194 0.35 20.85 -41.52
CA ASN A 194 0.08 19.74 -40.61
C ASN A 194 0.41 18.36 -41.19
N GLU A 195 0.31 18.15 -42.50
CA GLU A 195 0.61 16.89 -43.16
C GLU A 195 2.12 16.61 -43.17
N GLN A 196 2.92 17.62 -43.45
CA GLN A 196 4.39 17.53 -43.41
C GLN A 196 4.86 17.28 -41.97
N MET A 197 4.17 17.85 -40.98
CA MET A 197 4.45 17.57 -39.56
C MET A 197 4.16 16.13 -39.18
N ALA A 198 3.05 15.57 -39.66
CA ALA A 198 2.68 14.18 -39.38
C ALA A 198 3.73 13.19 -39.93
N VAL A 199 4.17 13.38 -41.18
CA VAL A 199 5.19 12.52 -41.81
C VAL A 199 6.53 12.59 -41.04
N LEU A 200 6.94 13.77 -40.61
CA LEU A 200 8.18 13.94 -39.84
C LEU A 200 8.09 13.39 -38.43
N ALA A 201 6.92 13.48 -37.83
CA ALA A 201 6.65 12.88 -36.53
C ALA A 201 6.72 11.36 -36.60
N GLU A 202 6.12 10.76 -37.60
CA GLU A 202 6.17 9.32 -37.86
C GLU A 202 7.60 8.82 -38.07
N GLU A 203 8.39 9.54 -38.88
CA GLU A 203 9.80 9.24 -39.09
C GLU A 203 10.61 9.37 -37.79
N ALA A 204 10.37 10.40 -37.00
CA ALA A 204 11.06 10.61 -35.73
C ALA A 204 10.72 9.52 -34.71
N VAL A 205 9.45 9.10 -34.66
CA VAL A 205 8.96 8.04 -33.77
C VAL A 205 9.49 6.68 -34.20
N SER A 206 9.57 6.39 -35.49
CA SER A 206 10.10 5.14 -36.01
C SER A 206 11.59 4.92 -35.64
N LYS A 207 12.33 6.00 -35.41
CA LYS A 207 13.74 5.98 -34.96
C LYS A 207 13.90 5.90 -33.43
N MET A 208 12.82 6.03 -32.64
CA MET A 208 12.91 5.94 -31.18
C MET A 208 13.10 4.50 -30.71
N LYS A 209 14.00 4.35 -29.72
CA LYS A 209 14.17 3.07 -29.03
C LYS A 209 13.08 2.93 -27.95
N TYR A 210 12.38 1.79 -27.94
CA TYR A 210 11.40 1.49 -26.89
C TYR A 210 11.99 1.47 -25.47
N SER A 211 13.31 1.22 -25.34
CA SER A 211 14.03 1.32 -24.07
C SER A 211 14.02 2.74 -23.47
N ASP A 212 13.75 3.76 -24.28
CA ASP A 212 13.74 5.16 -23.84
C ASP A 212 12.39 5.56 -23.22
N ILE A 213 11.36 4.71 -23.34
CA ILE A 213 10.07 4.89 -22.67
C ILE A 213 10.22 4.47 -21.22
N LYS A 214 9.90 5.38 -20.28
CA LYS A 214 9.98 5.15 -18.83
C LYS A 214 8.59 5.35 -18.19
N PRO A 215 7.71 4.34 -18.23
CA PRO A 215 6.36 4.44 -17.68
C PRO A 215 6.35 4.81 -16.19
N SER A 216 7.29 4.27 -15.40
CA SER A 216 7.44 4.54 -13.96
C SER A 216 7.54 6.02 -13.63
N LYS A 217 8.22 6.81 -14.44
CA LYS A 217 8.37 8.26 -14.22
C LYS A 217 7.01 8.95 -14.15
N TYR A 218 6.11 8.63 -15.08
CA TYR A 218 4.77 9.26 -15.15
C TYR A 218 3.84 8.76 -14.06
N ILE A 219 3.93 7.48 -13.70
CA ILE A 219 3.19 6.90 -12.56
C ILE A 219 3.60 7.62 -11.28
N THR A 220 4.90 7.77 -11.04
CA THR A 220 5.44 8.45 -9.85
C THR A 220 5.03 9.92 -9.82
N GLU A 221 5.12 10.64 -10.94
CA GLU A 221 4.70 12.04 -11.05
C GLU A 221 3.19 12.20 -10.82
N ALA A 222 2.35 11.33 -11.40
CA ALA A 222 0.91 11.35 -11.20
C ALA A 222 0.53 11.09 -9.73
N ASN A 223 1.17 10.09 -9.10
CA ASN A 223 0.94 9.77 -7.69
C ASN A 223 1.42 10.90 -6.76
N ARG A 224 2.50 11.60 -7.11
CA ARG A 224 2.97 12.78 -6.39
C ARG A 224 1.97 13.93 -6.50
N ALA A 225 1.51 14.26 -7.71
CA ALA A 225 0.54 15.32 -7.94
C ALA A 225 -0.78 15.06 -7.20
N LYS A 226 -1.25 13.80 -7.18
CA LYS A 226 -2.44 13.40 -6.39
C LYS A 226 -2.25 13.61 -4.89
N ARG A 227 -1.08 13.29 -4.35
CA ARG A 227 -0.77 13.51 -2.93
C ARG A 227 -0.74 14.99 -2.59
N GLU A 228 -0.08 15.81 -3.41
CA GLU A 228 -0.03 17.26 -3.25
C GLU A 228 -1.43 17.89 -3.34
N ALA A 229 -2.28 17.44 -4.29
CA ALA A 229 -3.67 17.90 -4.40
C ALA A 229 -4.51 17.55 -3.15
N ARG A 230 -4.31 16.37 -2.55
CA ARG A 230 -5.03 15.98 -1.32
C ARG A 230 -4.59 16.74 -0.07
N GLN A 231 -3.39 17.29 -0.05
CA GLN A 231 -2.89 18.12 1.06
C GLN A 231 -3.42 19.55 1.01
N LEU A 232 -3.94 19.97 -0.14
CA LEU A 232 -4.49 21.31 -0.36
C LEU A 232 -6.02 21.38 -0.16
N TRP A 233 -6.67 20.23 0.02
CA TRP A 233 -8.10 20.06 0.34
C TRP A 233 -8.27 19.56 1.77
#